data_9cefb5686b0fc2c921d3f41de3dcafbf
#
_entry.id   9cefb5686b0fc2c921d3f41de3dcafbf
#
_cell.length_a   1.000
_cell.length_b   1.000
_cell.length_c   1.000
_cell.angle_alpha   90.00
_cell.angle_beta   90.00
_cell.angle_gamma   90.00
#
_symmetry.space_group_name_H-M   'P 1'
#
loop_
_entity.id
_entity.type
_entity.pdbx_description
1 polymer ?
#
loop_
_entity_poly.entity_id
_entity_poly.type
_entity_poly.pdbx_seq_one_letter_code
_entity_poly.pdbx_strand_id
1 'polypeptide(L)'
;MNKTYYVCKYTPIELLEAFGGECQNLNEMPQGFDHADQIAHPNICGFGKALLEAVMSGKVKELVLVNCCDTIRSVYDILEDSGKLDFLYMIDVLHCDAECSRERTAVQLKGLAKVYGEYKGTTFDEEKFRQAFKKPEHIVKPHISVLGARMGNELFDMVQKSMPYPVENDTCVNNRSVGETEPPKELEFDELMVWYAKELLGQIPCMRMMDHSGRKRLYNDPGLKGIIYHTVKFCDFYSFEYAQIKQNVTVPLLKIESDYTVQSSGQLLTRLEAFAESMNMEELEGKELKMGKGYFAGIDSGSTSTDVVILDKDQNIVTGIILPTGAGAAIGAERALEEALKDAGLQREDIDAMVTTGYGRTAISDGDKSITEITCHARGAHFLNPEVRTVIDIGGQDSKAVSYTHLTLPTT
;
A
#
# COMPACT_ATOMS: atom_id res chain seq x y z
N MET A 1 21.49 -22.99 3.70
CA MET A 1 21.22 -22.99 2.25
C MET A 1 20.89 -21.57 1.84
N ASN A 2 21.33 -21.12 0.67
CA ASN A 2 20.96 -19.81 0.17
C ASN A 2 19.47 -19.82 -0.22
N LYS A 3 18.78 -18.71 0.03
CA LYS A 3 17.38 -18.53 -0.38
C LYS A 3 17.33 -18.17 -1.86
N THR A 4 16.37 -18.76 -2.58
CA THR A 4 16.07 -18.39 -3.97
C THR A 4 15.03 -17.28 -3.98
N TYR A 5 15.46 -16.07 -4.36
CA TYR A 5 14.59 -14.91 -4.40
C TYR A 5 13.78 -14.86 -5.70
N TYR A 6 12.58 -14.29 -5.62
CA TYR A 6 11.72 -14.03 -6.77
C TYR A 6 11.01 -12.67 -6.63
N VAL A 7 10.49 -12.16 -7.76
CA VAL A 7 9.89 -10.82 -7.81
C VAL A 7 8.51 -10.79 -8.49
N CYS A 8 8.04 -11.90 -9.01
CA CYS A 8 6.80 -11.95 -9.80
C CYS A 8 5.92 -13.11 -9.36
N LYS A 9 4.61 -12.91 -9.31
CA LYS A 9 3.66 -13.97 -8.95
C LYS A 9 3.59 -15.13 -9.95
N TYR A 10 4.07 -14.92 -11.18
CA TYR A 10 4.20 -15.98 -12.18
C TYR A 10 5.47 -16.82 -12.03
N THR A 11 6.30 -16.54 -11.02
CA THR A 11 7.44 -17.41 -10.69
C THR A 11 6.91 -18.75 -10.20
N PRO A 12 7.42 -19.88 -10.74
CA PRO A 12 6.96 -21.22 -10.39
C PRO A 12 7.59 -21.68 -9.07
N ILE A 13 7.11 -21.13 -7.97
CA ILE A 13 7.65 -21.34 -6.61
C ILE A 13 7.56 -22.83 -6.25
N GLU A 14 6.44 -23.48 -6.51
CA GLU A 14 6.16 -24.89 -6.20
C GLU A 14 7.14 -25.82 -6.91
N LEU A 15 7.54 -25.47 -8.15
CA LEU A 15 8.55 -26.20 -8.89
C LEU A 15 9.94 -26.03 -8.27
N LEU A 16 10.33 -24.81 -7.90
CA LEU A 16 11.62 -24.54 -7.25
C LEU A 16 11.73 -25.24 -5.90
N GLU A 17 10.66 -25.24 -5.11
CA GLU A 17 10.59 -25.92 -3.82
C GLU A 17 10.67 -27.44 -3.96
N ALA A 18 10.12 -28.01 -5.04
CA ALA A 18 10.24 -29.44 -5.35
C ALA A 18 11.69 -29.88 -5.62
N PHE A 19 12.59 -28.98 -5.96
CA PHE A 19 14.04 -29.19 -6.06
C PHE A 19 14.80 -28.80 -4.78
N GLY A 20 14.10 -28.53 -3.66
CA GLY A 20 14.70 -28.18 -2.38
C GLY A 20 15.05 -26.69 -2.25
N GLY A 21 14.55 -25.83 -3.12
CA GLY A 21 14.65 -24.37 -2.97
C GLY A 21 13.88 -23.86 -1.77
N GLU A 22 14.42 -22.87 -1.05
CA GLU A 22 13.68 -22.05 -0.10
C GLU A 22 13.35 -20.73 -0.80
N CYS A 23 12.11 -20.58 -1.29
CA CYS A 23 11.70 -19.43 -2.08
C CYS A 23 11.30 -18.24 -1.20
N GLN A 24 11.80 -17.05 -1.51
CA GLN A 24 11.46 -15.82 -0.82
C GLN A 24 11.14 -14.69 -1.80
N ASN A 25 10.00 -14.03 -1.59
CA ASN A 25 9.68 -12.80 -2.32
C ASN A 25 10.58 -11.65 -1.85
N LEU A 26 11.19 -10.93 -2.80
CA LEU A 26 12.01 -9.76 -2.49
C LEU A 26 11.10 -8.52 -2.31
N ASN A 27 10.70 -8.24 -1.07
CA ASN A 27 9.80 -7.14 -0.72
C ASN A 27 10.43 -6.09 0.22
N GLU A 28 11.69 -6.22 0.57
CA GLU A 28 12.37 -5.26 1.42
C GLU A 28 12.67 -3.96 0.68
N MET A 29 12.51 -2.84 1.37
CA MET A 29 12.82 -1.51 0.85
C MET A 29 14.22 -1.09 1.30
N PRO A 30 15.11 -0.65 0.40
CA PRO A 30 16.43 -0.15 0.78
C PRO A 30 16.31 1.25 1.42
N GLN A 31 17.35 1.66 2.14
CA GLN A 31 17.47 3.02 2.64
C GLN A 31 17.78 4.03 1.52
N GLY A 32 18.44 3.59 0.47
CA GLY A 32 18.83 4.36 -0.70
C GLY A 32 19.26 3.45 -1.84
N PHE A 33 19.79 4.04 -2.91
CA PHE A 33 20.18 3.35 -4.15
C PHE A 33 21.65 3.55 -4.49
N ASP A 34 22.55 3.48 -3.50
CA ASP A 34 23.97 3.83 -3.65
C ASP A 34 24.69 3.03 -4.76
N HIS A 35 24.38 1.73 -4.88
CA HIS A 35 24.92 0.88 -5.92
C HIS A 35 24.12 0.98 -7.22
N ALA A 36 22.80 0.99 -7.13
CA ALA A 36 21.93 1.00 -8.30
C ALA A 36 22.09 2.28 -9.12
N ASP A 37 22.24 3.44 -8.49
CA ASP A 37 22.40 4.74 -9.17
C ASP A 37 23.73 4.87 -9.92
N GLN A 38 24.72 3.99 -9.65
CA GLN A 38 25.98 3.97 -10.39
C GLN A 38 25.90 3.19 -11.71
N ILE A 39 24.92 2.27 -11.84
CA ILE A 39 24.86 1.32 -12.95
C ILE A 39 23.55 1.36 -13.73
N ALA A 40 22.52 2.02 -13.20
CA ALA A 40 21.21 2.09 -13.82
C ALA A 40 20.83 3.53 -14.20
N HIS A 41 19.98 3.67 -15.23
CA HIS A 41 19.46 4.95 -15.63
C HIS A 41 18.57 5.57 -14.52
N PRO A 42 18.63 6.89 -14.24
CA PRO A 42 17.85 7.54 -13.19
C PRO A 42 16.34 7.29 -13.24
N ASN A 43 15.78 7.11 -14.44
CA ASN A 43 14.34 6.92 -14.66
C ASN A 43 13.88 5.45 -14.64
N ILE A 44 14.73 4.53 -14.23
CA ILE A 44 14.29 3.15 -13.97
C ILE A 44 13.36 3.14 -12.76
N CYS A 45 12.33 2.28 -12.73
CA CYS A 45 11.37 2.29 -11.61
C CYS A 45 12.06 1.97 -10.27
N GLY A 46 11.57 2.55 -9.17
CA GLY A 46 12.15 2.40 -7.85
C GLY A 46 12.34 0.94 -7.42
N PHE A 47 11.42 0.05 -7.78
CA PHE A 47 11.59 -1.38 -7.51
C PHE A 47 12.76 -2.02 -8.31
N GLY A 48 12.95 -1.62 -9.57
CA GLY A 48 14.10 -2.08 -10.37
C GLY A 48 15.42 -1.68 -9.72
N LYS A 49 15.52 -0.45 -9.21
CA LYS A 49 16.67 0.00 -8.42
C LYS A 49 16.85 -0.78 -7.12
N ALA A 50 15.76 -1.05 -6.38
CA ALA A 50 15.82 -1.84 -5.16
C ALA A 50 16.32 -3.27 -5.39
N LEU A 51 15.92 -3.89 -6.52
CA LEU A 51 16.43 -5.20 -6.91
C LEU A 51 17.93 -5.16 -7.21
N LEU A 52 18.39 -4.17 -7.99
CA LEU A 52 19.82 -3.98 -8.26
C LEU A 52 20.59 -3.76 -6.96
N GLU A 53 20.11 -2.90 -6.07
CA GLU A 53 20.73 -2.62 -4.76
C GLU A 53 20.88 -3.89 -3.92
N ALA A 54 19.84 -4.74 -3.85
CA ALA A 54 19.86 -5.99 -3.09
C ALA A 54 20.88 -7.00 -3.63
N VAL A 55 21.07 -7.08 -4.94
CA VAL A 55 22.07 -7.98 -5.55
C VAL A 55 23.48 -7.39 -5.41
N MET A 56 23.67 -6.11 -5.72
CA MET A 56 24.99 -5.49 -5.70
C MET A 56 25.58 -5.39 -4.28
N SER A 57 24.73 -5.22 -3.26
CA SER A 57 25.14 -5.31 -1.85
C SER A 57 25.46 -6.74 -1.39
N GLY A 58 25.25 -7.76 -2.22
CA GLY A 58 25.52 -9.16 -1.91
C GLY A 58 24.45 -9.88 -1.07
N LYS A 59 23.31 -9.23 -0.82
CA LYS A 59 22.20 -9.80 -0.06
C LYS A 59 21.50 -10.94 -0.79
N VAL A 60 21.34 -10.83 -2.11
CA VAL A 60 20.74 -11.83 -2.99
C VAL A 60 21.83 -12.58 -3.74
N LYS A 61 21.78 -13.91 -3.70
CA LYS A 61 22.71 -14.81 -4.41
C LYS A 61 22.04 -15.71 -5.43
N GLU A 62 20.79 -16.04 -5.22
CA GLU A 62 20.00 -16.84 -6.15
C GLU A 62 18.73 -16.06 -6.51
N LEU A 63 18.46 -15.91 -7.79
CA LEU A 63 17.36 -15.08 -8.28
C LEU A 63 16.68 -15.71 -9.49
N VAL A 64 15.36 -15.86 -9.42
CA VAL A 64 14.52 -16.28 -10.55
C VAL A 64 13.60 -15.11 -10.92
N LEU A 65 13.75 -14.63 -12.13
CA LEU A 65 12.97 -13.55 -12.70
C LEU A 65 11.95 -14.07 -13.72
N VAL A 66 10.94 -13.28 -13.95
CA VAL A 66 9.99 -13.45 -15.04
C VAL A 66 10.05 -12.17 -15.88
N ASN A 67 9.94 -12.30 -17.19
CA ASN A 67 9.91 -11.15 -18.12
C ASN A 67 8.72 -10.21 -17.91
N CYS A 68 8.42 -9.87 -16.64
CA CYS A 68 7.18 -9.20 -16.24
C CYS A 68 7.09 -7.71 -16.64
N CYS A 69 8.19 -7.03 -16.96
CA CYS A 69 8.21 -5.67 -17.52
C CYS A 69 9.59 -5.35 -18.12
N ASP A 70 9.68 -4.29 -18.89
CA ASP A 70 10.93 -3.90 -19.56
C ASP A 70 12.02 -3.53 -18.56
N THR A 71 11.64 -2.91 -17.43
CA THR A 71 12.58 -2.68 -16.32
C THR A 71 13.22 -4.00 -15.83
N ILE A 72 12.45 -5.06 -15.61
CA ILE A 72 13.00 -6.34 -15.12
C ILE A 72 13.86 -7.02 -16.19
N ARG A 73 13.55 -6.88 -17.48
CA ARG A 73 14.41 -7.35 -18.56
C ARG A 73 15.76 -6.63 -18.55
N SER A 74 15.74 -5.30 -18.49
CA SER A 74 16.98 -4.51 -18.43
C SER A 74 17.79 -4.79 -17.16
N VAL A 75 17.11 -5.00 -16.03
CA VAL A 75 17.76 -5.39 -14.76
C VAL A 75 18.41 -6.79 -14.90
N TYR A 76 17.74 -7.74 -15.58
CA TYR A 76 18.32 -9.05 -15.83
C TYR A 76 19.64 -8.96 -16.60
N ASP A 77 19.67 -8.19 -17.70
CA ASP A 77 20.87 -8.02 -18.53
C ASP A 77 22.04 -7.41 -17.71
N ILE A 78 21.75 -6.41 -16.87
CA ILE A 78 22.74 -5.79 -15.96
C ILE A 78 23.25 -6.83 -14.93
N LEU A 79 22.36 -7.64 -14.37
CA LEU A 79 22.72 -8.63 -13.34
C LEU A 79 23.51 -9.81 -13.94
N GLU A 80 23.17 -10.25 -15.16
CA GLU A 80 23.91 -11.29 -15.88
C GLU A 80 25.35 -10.84 -16.16
N ASP A 81 25.55 -9.62 -16.67
CA ASP A 81 26.87 -9.05 -16.92
C ASP A 81 27.68 -8.83 -15.63
N SER A 82 27.02 -8.57 -14.51
CA SER A 82 27.68 -8.31 -13.23
C SER A 82 28.40 -9.53 -12.62
N GLY A 83 27.97 -10.74 -12.93
CA GLY A 83 28.48 -12.00 -12.35
C GLY A 83 28.35 -12.10 -10.83
N LYS A 84 27.44 -11.35 -10.18
CA LYS A 84 27.28 -11.29 -8.72
C LYS A 84 26.41 -12.39 -8.13
N LEU A 85 25.64 -13.09 -8.97
CA LEU A 85 24.70 -14.12 -8.57
C LEU A 85 25.29 -15.53 -8.80
N ASP A 86 25.06 -16.42 -7.85
CA ASP A 86 25.41 -17.83 -7.95
C ASP A 86 24.41 -18.57 -8.88
N PHE A 87 23.17 -18.10 -8.90
CA PHE A 87 22.12 -18.57 -9.81
C PHE A 87 21.26 -17.39 -10.27
N LEU A 88 21.11 -17.23 -11.58
CA LEU A 88 20.21 -16.27 -12.23
C LEU A 88 19.48 -16.97 -13.36
N TYR A 89 18.15 -16.86 -13.39
CA TYR A 89 17.33 -17.42 -14.46
C TYR A 89 16.17 -16.49 -14.79
N MET A 90 15.88 -16.29 -16.08
CA MET A 90 14.71 -15.56 -16.58
C MET A 90 13.72 -16.55 -17.23
N ILE A 91 12.49 -16.54 -16.75
CA ILE A 91 11.39 -17.27 -17.37
C ILE A 91 10.65 -16.33 -18.33
N ASP A 92 10.51 -16.76 -19.57
CA ASP A 92 9.77 -16.03 -20.59
C ASP A 92 8.31 -16.49 -20.59
N VAL A 93 7.44 -15.74 -19.92
CA VAL A 93 5.99 -16.00 -19.82
C VAL A 93 5.24 -15.15 -20.83
N LEU A 94 4.37 -15.78 -21.62
CA LEU A 94 3.50 -15.08 -22.56
C LEU A 94 2.35 -14.35 -21.81
N HIS A 95 1.91 -13.21 -22.36
CA HIS A 95 0.95 -12.31 -21.71
C HIS A 95 -0.52 -12.67 -22.01
N CYS A 96 -0.81 -13.91 -22.32
CA CYS A 96 -2.17 -14.41 -22.55
C CYS A 96 -2.29 -15.85 -22.04
N ASP A 97 -3.51 -16.23 -21.64
CA ASP A 97 -3.84 -17.60 -21.22
C ASP A 97 -4.49 -18.36 -22.39
N ALA A 98 -3.77 -18.51 -23.50
CA ALA A 98 -4.14 -19.34 -24.64
C ALA A 98 -3.45 -20.71 -24.56
N GLU A 99 -3.98 -21.72 -25.28
CA GLU A 99 -3.39 -23.07 -25.30
C GLU A 99 -1.91 -23.07 -25.70
N CYS A 100 -1.58 -22.38 -26.79
CA CYS A 100 -0.19 -22.25 -27.24
C CYS A 100 0.73 -21.53 -26.20
N SER A 101 0.16 -20.62 -25.39
CA SER A 101 0.89 -19.96 -24.31
C SER A 101 1.18 -20.93 -23.15
N ARG A 102 0.23 -21.80 -22.83
CA ARG A 102 0.38 -22.83 -21.79
C ARG A 102 1.46 -23.85 -22.19
N GLU A 103 1.42 -24.34 -23.42
CA GLU A 103 2.44 -25.24 -23.98
C GLU A 103 3.83 -24.60 -23.94
N ARG A 104 3.95 -23.36 -24.40
CA ARG A 104 5.23 -22.64 -24.40
C ARG A 104 5.74 -22.37 -23.00
N THR A 105 4.85 -22.01 -22.07
CA THR A 105 5.20 -21.83 -20.66
C THR A 105 5.67 -23.17 -20.05
N ALA A 106 5.02 -24.30 -20.37
CA ALA A 106 5.45 -25.61 -19.92
C ALA A 106 6.88 -25.96 -20.39
N VAL A 107 7.24 -25.58 -21.61
CA VAL A 107 8.62 -25.74 -22.09
C VAL A 107 9.61 -24.91 -21.24
N GLN A 108 9.25 -23.68 -20.89
CA GLN A 108 10.07 -22.83 -20.00
C GLN A 108 10.20 -23.45 -18.60
N LEU A 109 9.11 -24.00 -18.03
CA LEU A 109 9.13 -24.68 -16.73
C LEU A 109 10.05 -25.90 -16.74
N LYS A 110 9.99 -26.73 -17.80
CA LYS A 110 10.90 -27.89 -17.97
C LYS A 110 12.36 -27.45 -18.11
N GLY A 111 12.61 -26.36 -18.84
CA GLY A 111 13.95 -25.77 -18.94
C GLY A 111 14.50 -25.32 -17.59
N LEU A 112 13.69 -24.59 -16.81
CA LEU A 112 14.05 -24.19 -15.45
C LEU A 112 14.30 -25.41 -14.55
N ALA A 113 13.40 -26.38 -14.56
CA ALA A 113 13.52 -27.62 -13.76
C ALA A 113 14.87 -28.31 -13.99
N LYS A 114 15.29 -28.43 -15.26
CA LYS A 114 16.58 -29.02 -15.61
C LYS A 114 17.76 -28.22 -15.04
N VAL A 115 17.82 -26.92 -15.35
CA VAL A 115 18.95 -26.06 -14.97
C VAL A 115 19.02 -25.88 -13.45
N TYR A 116 17.88 -25.74 -12.80
CA TYR A 116 17.82 -25.55 -11.35
C TYR A 116 18.12 -26.83 -10.59
N GLY A 117 17.65 -27.99 -11.09
CA GLY A 117 17.99 -29.31 -10.54
C GLY A 117 19.49 -29.61 -10.64
N GLU A 118 20.13 -29.30 -11.80
CA GLU A 118 21.58 -29.40 -11.97
C GLU A 118 22.32 -28.47 -10.97
N TYR A 119 21.89 -27.23 -10.83
CA TYR A 119 22.48 -26.28 -9.91
C TYR A 119 22.37 -26.73 -8.43
N LYS A 120 21.20 -27.18 -8.00
CA LYS A 120 20.98 -27.69 -6.63
C LYS A 120 21.55 -29.08 -6.38
N GLY A 121 21.90 -29.82 -7.42
CA GLY A 121 22.33 -31.23 -7.33
C GLY A 121 21.22 -32.16 -6.82
N THR A 122 19.95 -31.86 -7.15
CA THR A 122 18.75 -32.57 -6.69
C THR A 122 17.86 -32.98 -7.86
N THR A 123 16.97 -33.93 -7.61
CA THR A 123 15.94 -34.38 -8.56
C THR A 123 14.57 -33.83 -8.16
N PHE A 124 13.65 -33.83 -9.11
CA PHE A 124 12.28 -33.38 -8.88
C PHE A 124 11.59 -34.29 -7.85
N ASP A 125 11.12 -33.68 -6.76
CA ASP A 125 10.31 -34.32 -5.71
C ASP A 125 8.83 -34.05 -6.00
N GLU A 126 8.18 -35.02 -6.63
CA GLU A 126 6.78 -34.92 -7.05
C GLU A 126 5.82 -34.79 -5.85
N GLU A 127 6.09 -35.49 -4.75
CA GLU A 127 5.23 -35.43 -3.57
C GLU A 127 5.28 -34.03 -2.96
N LYS A 128 6.48 -33.46 -2.83
CA LYS A 128 6.66 -32.11 -2.35
C LYS A 128 6.01 -31.08 -3.28
N PHE A 129 6.14 -31.25 -4.59
CA PHE A 129 5.46 -30.41 -5.57
C PHE A 129 3.93 -30.41 -5.36
N ARG A 130 3.32 -31.59 -5.25
CA ARG A 130 1.86 -31.74 -5.06
C ARG A 130 1.38 -31.17 -3.72
N GLN A 131 2.16 -31.30 -2.66
CA GLN A 131 1.84 -30.75 -1.34
C GLN A 131 1.87 -29.21 -1.27
N ALA A 132 2.56 -28.54 -2.20
CA ALA A 132 2.64 -27.09 -2.26
C ALA A 132 1.32 -26.43 -2.68
N PHE A 133 0.40 -27.17 -3.34
CA PHE A 133 -0.89 -26.68 -3.79
C PHE A 133 -1.95 -26.81 -2.67
N LYS A 134 -1.93 -25.89 -1.71
CA LYS A 134 -2.92 -25.81 -0.64
C LYS A 134 -3.93 -24.73 -0.94
N LYS A 135 -5.24 -25.04 -0.87
CA LYS A 135 -6.29 -24.03 -0.94
C LYS A 135 -6.26 -23.15 0.30
N PRO A 136 -6.13 -21.83 0.16
CA PRO A 136 -6.47 -20.93 1.24
C PRO A 136 -7.99 -20.95 1.45
N GLU A 137 -8.44 -21.06 2.72
CA GLU A 137 -9.83 -20.80 3.05
C GLU A 137 -10.12 -19.30 2.86
N HIS A 138 -10.96 -18.99 1.92
CA HIS A 138 -11.45 -17.62 1.73
C HIS A 138 -12.61 -17.36 2.71
N ILE A 139 -12.33 -16.67 3.80
CA ILE A 139 -13.34 -16.24 4.76
C ILE A 139 -13.65 -14.77 4.46
N VAL A 140 -14.88 -14.49 4.02
CA VAL A 140 -15.35 -13.12 3.82
C VAL A 140 -15.41 -12.40 5.17
N LYS A 141 -14.49 -11.47 5.39
CA LYS A 141 -14.43 -10.62 6.58
C LYS A 141 -14.31 -9.16 6.16
N PRO A 142 -14.82 -8.21 6.98
CA PRO A 142 -14.54 -6.80 6.74
C PRO A 142 -13.03 -6.55 6.65
N HIS A 143 -12.54 -6.00 5.53
CA HIS A 143 -11.12 -5.76 5.30
C HIS A 143 -10.88 -4.56 4.39
N ILE A 144 -9.64 -4.08 4.38
CA ILE A 144 -9.12 -3.11 3.42
C ILE A 144 -8.15 -3.86 2.51
N SER A 145 -8.27 -3.67 1.21
CA SER A 145 -7.33 -4.26 0.25
C SER A 145 -6.30 -3.23 -0.21
N VAL A 146 -5.02 -3.62 -0.20
CA VAL A 146 -3.93 -2.88 -0.86
C VAL A 146 -3.77 -3.42 -2.26
N LEU A 147 -4.13 -2.62 -3.26
CA LEU A 147 -4.05 -2.96 -4.68
C LEU A 147 -2.90 -2.23 -5.37
N GLY A 148 -2.63 -2.62 -6.60
CA GLY A 148 -1.71 -1.91 -7.49
C GLY A 148 -0.32 -2.52 -7.60
N ALA A 149 0.71 -1.68 -7.72
CA ALA A 149 2.09 -2.09 -7.79
C ALA A 149 2.55 -2.71 -6.47
N ARG A 150 3.62 -3.52 -6.54
CA ARG A 150 4.17 -4.15 -5.32
C ARG A 150 4.48 -3.11 -4.26
N MET A 151 4.23 -3.49 -3.01
CA MET A 151 4.52 -2.68 -1.83
C MET A 151 5.58 -3.38 -0.99
N GLY A 152 6.57 -2.63 -0.50
CA GLY A 152 7.58 -3.16 0.41
C GLY A 152 7.00 -3.44 1.80
N ASN A 153 7.66 -4.35 2.52
CA ASN A 153 7.17 -4.80 3.84
C ASN A 153 7.02 -3.65 4.82
N GLU A 154 7.98 -2.72 4.86
CA GLU A 154 8.02 -1.60 5.80
C GLU A 154 6.83 -0.64 5.57
N LEU A 155 6.48 -0.39 4.30
CA LEU A 155 5.32 0.43 3.96
C LEU A 155 4.01 -0.33 4.24
N PHE A 156 3.96 -1.64 3.96
CA PHE A 156 2.79 -2.46 4.25
C PHE A 156 2.51 -2.54 5.75
N ASP A 157 3.55 -2.71 6.58
CA ASP A 157 3.42 -2.70 8.05
C ASP A 157 2.89 -1.35 8.58
N MET A 158 3.31 -0.24 7.95
CA MET A 158 2.77 1.08 8.27
C MET A 158 1.28 1.17 7.94
N VAL A 159 0.88 0.67 6.76
CA VAL A 159 -0.53 0.62 6.35
C VAL A 159 -1.34 -0.20 7.34
N GLN A 160 -0.90 -1.41 7.70
CA GLN A 160 -1.61 -2.27 8.65
C GLN A 160 -1.84 -1.61 10.01
N LYS A 161 -0.81 -0.91 10.52
CA LYS A 161 -0.89 -0.22 11.82
C LYS A 161 -1.82 1.00 11.82
N SER A 162 -2.02 1.60 10.65
CA SER A 162 -2.82 2.82 10.52
C SER A 162 -4.31 2.55 10.25
N MET A 163 -4.69 1.31 9.89
CA MET A 163 -6.05 1.01 9.44
C MET A 163 -6.93 0.43 10.55
N PRO A 164 -8.26 0.76 10.57
CA PRO A 164 -9.21 0.24 11.56
C PRO A 164 -9.68 -1.20 11.27
N TYR A 165 -9.48 -1.70 10.04
CA TYR A 165 -9.82 -3.05 9.61
C TYR A 165 -8.57 -3.85 9.26
N PRO A 166 -8.63 -5.20 9.28
CA PRO A 166 -7.57 -6.03 8.73
C PRO A 166 -7.21 -5.61 7.29
N VAL A 167 -5.93 -5.65 6.96
CA VAL A 167 -5.44 -5.24 5.64
C VAL A 167 -4.95 -6.46 4.88
N GLU A 168 -5.49 -6.68 3.68
CA GLU A 168 -5.05 -7.71 2.75
C GLU A 168 -4.09 -7.12 1.71
N ASN A 169 -3.01 -7.84 1.44
CA ASN A 169 -2.01 -7.41 0.46
C ASN A 169 -2.29 -8.06 -0.90
N ASP A 170 -3.11 -7.40 -1.71
CA ASP A 170 -3.48 -7.81 -3.05
C ASP A 170 -2.67 -7.09 -4.14
N THR A 171 -1.48 -6.60 -3.81
CA THR A 171 -0.56 -6.01 -4.78
C THR A 171 -0.10 -7.03 -5.82
N CYS A 172 0.51 -6.57 -6.88
CA CYS A 172 0.80 -7.35 -8.09
C CYS A 172 1.52 -8.69 -7.86
N VAL A 173 2.27 -8.83 -6.80
CA VAL A 173 3.00 -10.07 -6.47
C VAL A 173 2.28 -10.92 -5.42
N ASN A 174 1.50 -10.30 -4.55
CA ASN A 174 0.89 -10.95 -3.39
C ASN A 174 -0.51 -11.51 -3.66
N ASN A 175 -1.22 -11.03 -4.68
CA ASN A 175 -2.50 -11.60 -5.10
C ASN A 175 -2.32 -12.88 -5.94
N ARG A 176 -1.36 -13.72 -5.56
CA ARG A 176 -1.10 -15.00 -6.21
C ARG A 176 -2.21 -16.00 -5.86
N SER A 177 -2.83 -16.59 -6.90
CA SER A 177 -3.97 -17.50 -6.76
C SER A 177 -3.74 -18.80 -7.55
N VAL A 178 -2.53 -19.33 -7.50
CA VAL A 178 -2.20 -20.64 -8.07
C VAL A 178 -2.70 -21.76 -7.16
N GLY A 179 -3.29 -22.80 -7.74
CA GLY A 179 -3.65 -24.00 -6.99
C GLY A 179 -5.07 -23.97 -6.40
N GLU A 180 -6.03 -23.34 -7.08
CA GLU A 180 -7.45 -23.55 -6.77
C GLU A 180 -7.87 -25.03 -6.95
N THR A 181 -7.09 -25.79 -7.72
CA THR A 181 -7.25 -27.24 -7.91
C THR A 181 -6.00 -27.98 -7.47
N GLU A 182 -6.17 -29.19 -6.93
CA GLU A 182 -5.03 -30.07 -6.66
C GLU A 182 -4.48 -30.66 -7.96
N PRO A 183 -3.14 -30.88 -8.06
CA PRO A 183 -2.55 -31.52 -9.23
C PRO A 183 -3.12 -32.93 -9.45
N PRO A 184 -3.64 -33.26 -10.65
CA PRO A 184 -4.14 -34.61 -10.96
C PRO A 184 -3.06 -35.68 -10.73
N LYS A 185 -3.42 -36.77 -10.04
CA LYS A 185 -2.45 -37.78 -9.58
C LYS A 185 -1.86 -38.61 -10.72
N GLU A 186 -2.60 -38.74 -11.81
CA GLU A 186 -2.26 -39.60 -12.97
C GLU A 186 -1.36 -38.92 -14.00
N LEU A 187 -1.06 -37.62 -13.85
CA LEU A 187 -0.22 -36.89 -14.80
C LEU A 187 1.28 -37.20 -14.58
N GLU A 188 1.97 -37.58 -15.62
CA GLU A 188 3.42 -37.66 -15.68
C GLU A 188 4.05 -36.26 -15.73
N PHE A 189 5.35 -36.14 -15.48
CA PHE A 189 6.05 -34.86 -15.36
C PHE A 189 5.76 -33.86 -16.51
N ASP A 190 5.77 -34.33 -17.75
CA ASP A 190 5.56 -33.47 -18.92
C ASP A 190 4.14 -32.91 -18.99
N GLU A 191 3.14 -33.71 -18.70
CA GLU A 191 1.72 -33.33 -18.66
C GLU A 191 1.45 -32.45 -17.41
N LEU A 192 2.11 -32.79 -16.29
CA LEU A 192 2.04 -32.01 -15.06
C LEU A 192 2.56 -30.59 -15.25
N MET A 193 3.62 -30.40 -16.05
CA MET A 193 4.13 -29.06 -16.39
C MET A 193 3.16 -28.26 -17.28
N VAL A 194 2.41 -28.91 -18.16
CA VAL A 194 1.36 -28.25 -18.95
C VAL A 194 0.18 -27.83 -18.05
N TRP A 195 -0.25 -28.73 -17.14
CA TRP A 195 -1.26 -28.42 -16.14
C TRP A 195 -0.80 -27.23 -15.26
N TYR A 196 0.44 -27.26 -14.78
CA TYR A 196 0.98 -26.20 -13.94
C TYR A 196 1.10 -24.86 -14.67
N ALA A 197 1.48 -24.87 -15.95
CA ALA A 197 1.47 -23.67 -16.79
C ALA A 197 0.07 -23.06 -16.91
N LYS A 198 -0.98 -23.89 -17.02
CA LYS A 198 -2.37 -23.44 -17.02
C LYS A 198 -2.74 -22.76 -15.68
N GLU A 199 -2.38 -23.36 -14.55
CA GLU A 199 -2.64 -22.77 -13.23
C GLU A 199 -1.90 -21.43 -13.05
N LEU A 200 -0.63 -21.36 -13.48
CA LEU A 200 0.16 -20.13 -13.43
C LEU A 200 -0.44 -19.00 -14.28
N LEU A 201 -0.89 -19.29 -15.50
CA LEU A 201 -1.46 -18.29 -16.42
C LEU A 201 -2.91 -17.94 -16.08
N GLY A 202 -3.67 -18.88 -15.52
CA GLY A 202 -5.09 -18.73 -15.16
C GLY A 202 -5.37 -17.97 -13.88
N GLN A 203 -4.35 -17.59 -13.10
CA GLN A 203 -4.54 -16.81 -11.87
C GLN A 203 -5.05 -15.39 -12.14
N ILE A 204 -5.46 -14.64 -11.10
CA ILE A 204 -5.84 -13.23 -11.23
C ILE A 204 -4.77 -12.50 -12.08
N PRO A 205 -5.12 -11.90 -13.23
CA PRO A 205 -4.12 -11.39 -14.16
C PRO A 205 -3.38 -10.18 -13.59
N CYS A 206 -2.08 -10.04 -13.90
CA CYS A 206 -1.39 -8.79 -13.68
C CYS A 206 -1.68 -7.82 -14.83
N MET A 207 -1.38 -6.52 -14.66
CA MET A 207 -1.63 -5.48 -15.66
C MET A 207 -0.85 -5.63 -16.98
N ARG A 208 0.06 -6.60 -17.08
CA ARG A 208 0.74 -6.95 -18.33
C ARG A 208 0.01 -8.01 -19.17
N MET A 209 -0.95 -8.72 -18.57
CA MET A 209 -1.72 -9.70 -19.33
C MET A 209 -2.67 -8.98 -20.30
N MET A 210 -3.00 -9.62 -21.42
CA MET A 210 -3.88 -9.03 -22.43
C MET A 210 -5.34 -8.92 -21.94
N ASP A 211 -5.79 -9.86 -21.14
CA ASP A 211 -7.12 -9.84 -20.51
C ASP A 211 -7.00 -9.48 -19.02
N HIS A 212 -7.62 -8.37 -18.64
CA HIS A 212 -7.67 -7.87 -17.27
C HIS A 212 -9.00 -8.14 -16.57
N SER A 213 -9.95 -8.82 -17.21
CA SER A 213 -11.32 -9.01 -16.70
C SER A 213 -11.36 -9.68 -15.32
N GLY A 214 -10.43 -10.62 -15.07
CA GLY A 214 -10.29 -11.31 -13.79
C GLY A 214 -9.91 -10.42 -12.61
N ARG A 215 -9.36 -9.22 -12.86
CA ARG A 215 -8.96 -8.28 -11.79
C ARG A 215 -10.15 -7.67 -11.04
N LYS A 216 -11.34 -7.70 -11.62
CA LYS A 216 -12.57 -7.25 -10.94
C LYS A 216 -12.84 -7.98 -9.62
N ARG A 217 -12.31 -9.19 -9.45
CA ARG A 217 -12.42 -9.95 -8.19
C ARG A 217 -11.78 -9.20 -7.01
N LEU A 218 -10.71 -8.41 -7.25
CA LEU A 218 -9.97 -7.68 -6.22
C LEU A 218 -10.75 -6.50 -5.60
N TYR A 219 -11.76 -5.98 -6.29
CA TYR A 219 -12.51 -4.81 -5.83
C TYR A 219 -14.03 -5.00 -5.82
N ASN A 220 -14.49 -6.23 -6.08
CA ASN A 220 -15.92 -6.61 -5.98
C ASN A 220 -16.17 -7.56 -4.79
N ASP A 221 -15.23 -7.67 -3.84
CA ASP A 221 -15.42 -8.48 -2.64
C ASP A 221 -16.46 -7.83 -1.71
N PRO A 222 -17.48 -8.57 -1.24
CA PRO A 222 -18.53 -8.03 -0.36
C PRO A 222 -18.02 -7.62 1.02
N GLY A 223 -16.86 -8.13 1.46
CA GLY A 223 -16.20 -7.74 2.71
C GLY A 223 -15.36 -6.46 2.61
N LEU A 224 -15.15 -5.95 1.40
CA LEU A 224 -14.27 -4.82 1.15
C LEU A 224 -14.84 -3.52 1.74
N LYS A 225 -14.06 -2.86 2.62
CA LYS A 225 -14.41 -1.60 3.30
C LYS A 225 -13.69 -0.40 2.71
N GLY A 226 -12.56 -0.61 2.05
CA GLY A 226 -11.79 0.44 1.42
C GLY A 226 -10.61 -0.11 0.62
N ILE A 227 -10.06 0.70 -0.26
CA ILE A 227 -8.92 0.35 -1.12
C ILE A 227 -7.81 1.36 -0.91
N ILE A 228 -6.60 0.86 -0.65
CA ILE A 228 -5.38 1.63 -0.75
C ILE A 228 -4.69 1.21 -2.04
N TYR A 229 -4.66 2.11 -3.02
CA TYR A 229 -4.05 1.83 -4.31
C TYR A 229 -2.61 2.34 -4.37
N HIS A 230 -1.66 1.42 -4.41
CA HIS A 230 -0.23 1.75 -4.43
C HIS A 230 0.33 1.80 -5.87
N THR A 231 1.08 2.86 -6.14
CA THR A 231 1.90 2.99 -7.36
C THR A 231 3.37 3.19 -6.98
N VAL A 232 4.26 2.64 -7.79
CA VAL A 232 5.70 2.88 -7.68
C VAL A 232 6.11 3.89 -8.75
N LYS A 233 6.93 4.86 -8.39
CA LYS A 233 7.44 5.87 -9.32
C LYS A 233 8.04 5.22 -10.57
N PHE A 234 7.64 5.68 -11.74
CA PHE A 234 7.98 5.11 -13.06
C PHE A 234 7.43 3.70 -13.33
N CYS A 235 6.40 3.25 -12.61
CA CYS A 235 5.66 2.03 -12.93
C CYS A 235 4.37 2.38 -13.68
N ASP A 236 4.38 2.36 -15.02
CA ASP A 236 3.27 2.83 -15.86
C ASP A 236 2.03 1.93 -15.77
N PHE A 237 2.20 0.60 -15.74
CA PHE A 237 1.10 -0.35 -15.77
C PHE A 237 0.04 -0.10 -14.70
N TYR A 238 0.46 0.11 -13.46
CA TYR A 238 -0.47 0.33 -12.34
C TYR A 238 -0.96 1.77 -12.26
N SER A 239 -0.26 2.72 -12.87
CA SER A 239 -0.78 4.08 -13.04
C SER A 239 -1.97 4.12 -13.97
N PHE A 240 -1.98 3.32 -15.06
CA PHE A 240 -3.13 3.18 -15.96
C PHE A 240 -4.32 2.48 -15.29
N GLU A 241 -4.09 1.41 -14.51
CA GLU A 241 -5.16 0.71 -13.81
C GLU A 241 -5.88 1.63 -12.80
N TYR A 242 -5.16 2.49 -12.10
CA TYR A 242 -5.76 3.41 -11.12
C TYR A 242 -6.86 4.27 -11.74
N ALA A 243 -6.66 4.77 -12.96
CA ALA A 243 -7.65 5.57 -13.66
C ALA A 243 -8.96 4.79 -13.93
N GLN A 244 -8.86 3.49 -14.18
CA GLN A 244 -10.01 2.60 -14.38
C GLN A 244 -10.71 2.27 -13.06
N ILE A 245 -9.95 1.92 -12.02
CA ILE A 245 -10.51 1.57 -10.72
C ILE A 245 -11.27 2.75 -10.12
N LYS A 246 -10.72 3.96 -10.19
CA LYS A 246 -11.37 5.18 -9.68
C LYS A 246 -12.80 5.39 -10.21
N GLN A 247 -13.09 4.91 -11.41
CA GLN A 247 -14.42 5.06 -12.02
C GLN A 247 -15.40 3.92 -11.68
N ASN A 248 -14.90 2.80 -11.16
CA ASN A 248 -15.67 1.57 -11.01
C ASN A 248 -15.90 1.12 -9.57
N VAL A 249 -15.16 1.68 -8.60
CA VAL A 249 -15.30 1.31 -7.18
C VAL A 249 -16.26 2.25 -6.46
N THR A 250 -17.01 1.70 -5.51
CA THR A 250 -17.95 2.43 -4.66
C THR A 250 -17.45 2.62 -3.23
N VAL A 251 -16.41 1.87 -2.84
CA VAL A 251 -15.78 1.99 -1.52
C VAL A 251 -14.74 3.13 -1.51
N PRO A 252 -14.41 3.71 -0.34
CA PRO A 252 -13.34 4.69 -0.20
C PRO A 252 -12.04 4.23 -0.86
N LEU A 253 -11.38 5.12 -1.60
CA LEU A 253 -10.18 4.84 -2.39
C LEU A 253 -9.08 5.86 -2.09
N LEU A 254 -7.98 5.41 -1.53
CA LEU A 254 -6.77 6.22 -1.34
C LEU A 254 -5.68 5.78 -2.33
N LYS A 255 -5.16 6.70 -3.15
CA LYS A 255 -3.94 6.47 -3.92
C LYS A 255 -2.71 6.89 -3.13
N ILE A 256 -1.72 6.02 -3.01
CA ILE A 256 -0.39 6.36 -2.49
C ILE A 256 0.67 6.03 -3.55
N GLU A 257 1.76 6.77 -3.54
CA GLU A 257 2.91 6.55 -4.44
C GLU A 257 4.19 6.53 -3.62
N SER A 258 5.07 5.59 -3.91
CA SER A 258 6.41 5.53 -3.32
C SER A 258 7.50 5.46 -4.38
N ASP A 259 8.71 5.86 -4.02
CA ASP A 259 9.92 5.62 -4.80
C ASP A 259 10.60 4.28 -4.47
N TYR A 260 9.95 3.48 -3.61
CA TYR A 260 10.42 2.21 -3.11
C TYR A 260 11.64 2.32 -2.17
N THR A 261 11.74 3.42 -1.41
CA THR A 261 12.70 3.58 -0.30
C THR A 261 11.98 3.81 1.03
N VAL A 262 12.69 3.56 2.15
CA VAL A 262 12.13 3.77 3.50
C VAL A 262 11.95 5.26 3.83
N GLN A 263 12.63 6.17 3.13
CA GLN A 263 12.65 7.59 3.46
C GLN A 263 11.33 8.35 3.22
N SER A 264 10.44 7.82 2.37
CA SER A 264 9.18 8.49 1.98
C SER A 264 8.05 8.38 3.01
N SER A 265 8.30 7.90 4.23
CA SER A 265 7.25 7.41 5.13
C SER A 265 6.40 8.48 5.84
N GLY A 266 6.95 9.65 6.17
CA GLY A 266 6.25 10.64 7.02
C GLY A 266 4.99 11.24 6.40
N GLN A 267 5.07 11.68 5.13
CA GLN A 267 3.90 12.25 4.42
C GLN A 267 2.84 11.18 4.11
N LEU A 268 3.27 9.92 3.90
CA LEU A 268 2.35 8.82 3.67
C LEU A 268 1.54 8.49 4.92
N LEU A 269 2.15 8.57 6.11
CA LEU A 269 1.47 8.29 7.37
C LEU A 269 0.27 9.22 7.58
N THR A 270 0.44 10.53 7.42
CA THR A 270 -0.66 11.50 7.57
C THR A 270 -1.82 11.22 6.59
N ARG A 271 -1.52 10.77 5.37
CA ARG A 271 -2.54 10.41 4.38
C ARG A 271 -3.27 9.12 4.74
N LEU A 272 -2.56 8.15 5.31
CA LEU A 272 -3.15 6.90 5.81
C LEU A 272 -4.05 7.17 7.02
N GLU A 273 -3.62 8.01 7.97
CA GLU A 273 -4.42 8.42 9.12
C GLU A 273 -5.71 9.14 8.69
N ALA A 274 -5.63 10.10 7.76
CA ALA A 274 -6.80 10.77 7.23
C ALA A 274 -7.78 9.81 6.51
N PHE A 275 -7.25 8.81 5.81
CA PHE A 275 -8.07 7.78 5.19
C PHE A 275 -8.77 6.90 6.23
N ALA A 276 -8.07 6.48 7.29
CA ALA A 276 -8.65 5.74 8.40
C ALA A 276 -9.73 6.55 9.14
N GLU A 277 -9.49 7.84 9.36
CA GLU A 277 -10.47 8.76 9.95
C GLU A 277 -11.76 8.82 9.11
N SER A 278 -11.65 8.85 7.78
CA SER A 278 -12.81 8.88 6.88
C SER A 278 -13.70 7.65 6.99
N MET A 279 -13.14 6.48 7.31
CA MET A 279 -13.90 5.24 7.50
C MET A 279 -14.55 5.12 8.88
N ASN A 280 -13.96 5.74 9.91
CA ASN A 280 -14.48 5.72 11.27
C ASN A 280 -15.58 6.77 11.52
N MET A 281 -15.80 7.68 10.60
CA MET A 281 -16.82 8.74 10.77
C MET A 281 -18.24 8.19 10.81
N GLU A 282 -18.54 7.10 10.10
CA GLU A 282 -19.85 6.45 10.16
C GLU A 282 -20.18 5.84 11.55
N GLU A 283 -19.17 5.41 12.32
CA GLU A 283 -19.37 4.89 13.68
C GLU A 283 -19.56 5.99 14.74
N LEU A 284 -19.18 7.23 14.44
CA LEU A 284 -19.25 8.36 15.40
C LEU A 284 -20.62 9.03 15.41
N GLU A 285 -21.43 8.87 14.37
CA GLU A 285 -22.77 9.45 14.29
C GLU A 285 -23.77 8.86 15.30
N GLY A 286 -23.45 7.72 15.93
CA GLY A 286 -24.32 7.03 16.90
C GLY A 286 -23.99 7.26 18.37
N LYS A 287 -22.92 7.99 18.73
CA LYS A 287 -22.58 8.28 20.13
C LYS A 287 -23.15 9.63 20.53
N GLU A 288 -24.23 9.63 21.33
CA GLU A 288 -24.67 10.81 22.06
C GLU A 288 -23.53 11.32 22.94
N LEU A 289 -22.94 12.46 22.58
CA LEU A 289 -22.08 13.24 23.46
C LEU A 289 -22.92 13.66 24.67
N LYS A 290 -22.44 13.41 25.89
CA LYS A 290 -23.02 13.98 27.10
C LYS A 290 -22.82 15.49 27.00
N MET A 291 -23.87 16.19 26.60
CA MET A 291 -23.86 17.63 26.48
C MET A 291 -23.81 18.26 27.88
N GLY A 292 -22.73 18.98 28.17
CA GLY A 292 -22.60 19.85 29.34
C GLY A 292 -23.16 21.26 29.05
N LYS A 293 -22.27 22.24 28.96
CA LYS A 293 -22.68 23.64 28.65
C LYS A 293 -22.82 23.92 27.16
N GLY A 294 -22.37 23.02 26.30
CA GLY A 294 -22.50 23.11 24.84
C GLY A 294 -21.40 23.92 24.16
N TYR A 295 -20.18 23.95 24.73
CA TYR A 295 -19.03 24.56 24.09
C TYR A 295 -18.01 23.50 23.64
N PHE A 296 -17.39 23.75 22.49
CA PHE A 296 -16.43 22.82 21.86
C PHE A 296 -15.19 23.59 21.43
N ALA A 297 -13.99 23.04 21.71
CA ALA A 297 -12.74 23.67 21.33
C ALA A 297 -12.03 22.88 20.22
N GLY A 298 -11.50 23.60 19.25
CA GLY A 298 -10.57 23.07 18.23
C GLY A 298 -9.21 23.74 18.39
N ILE A 299 -8.12 22.95 18.42
CA ILE A 299 -6.75 23.44 18.51
C ILE A 299 -5.96 22.93 17.33
N ASP A 300 -5.49 23.83 16.46
CA ASP A 300 -4.53 23.53 15.41
C ASP A 300 -3.13 23.98 15.86
N SER A 301 -2.27 22.99 16.18
CA SER A 301 -0.90 23.27 16.59
C SER A 301 0.06 23.09 15.41
N GLY A 302 0.19 24.14 14.62
CA GLY A 302 1.12 24.21 13.50
C GLY A 302 2.57 24.47 13.94
N SER A 303 3.50 24.39 12.98
CA SER A 303 4.92 24.67 13.23
C SER A 303 5.23 26.14 13.51
N THR A 304 4.41 27.06 13.03
CA THR A 304 4.60 28.51 13.11
C THR A 304 3.60 29.15 14.07
N SER A 305 2.31 28.83 13.92
CA SER A 305 1.22 29.32 14.75
C SER A 305 0.48 28.16 15.41
N THR A 306 -0.21 28.49 16.50
CA THR A 306 -1.22 27.66 17.16
C THR A 306 -2.52 28.44 17.16
N ASP A 307 -3.54 27.85 16.57
CA ASP A 307 -4.82 28.46 16.33
C ASP A 307 -5.88 27.73 17.19
N VAL A 308 -6.68 28.47 17.92
CA VAL A 308 -7.75 27.93 18.77
C VAL A 308 -9.08 28.57 18.38
N VAL A 309 -10.10 27.74 18.22
CA VAL A 309 -11.49 28.20 17.98
C VAL A 309 -12.39 27.54 19.03
N ILE A 310 -13.29 28.33 19.62
CA ILE A 310 -14.37 27.85 20.48
C ILE A 310 -15.70 28.03 19.74
N LEU A 311 -16.47 26.93 19.65
CA LEU A 311 -17.81 26.91 19.06
C LEU A 311 -18.85 26.70 20.14
N ASP A 312 -20.07 27.24 19.94
CA ASP A 312 -21.25 26.86 20.71
C ASP A 312 -21.95 25.60 20.15
N LYS A 313 -23.01 25.15 20.83
CA LYS A 313 -23.79 23.97 20.40
C LYS A 313 -24.47 24.13 19.04
N ASP A 314 -24.66 25.33 18.57
CA ASP A 314 -25.27 25.65 17.28
C ASP A 314 -24.19 25.88 16.19
N GLN A 315 -22.93 25.52 16.50
CA GLN A 315 -21.75 25.66 15.64
C GLN A 315 -21.36 27.09 15.28
N ASN A 316 -21.83 28.09 16.06
CA ASN A 316 -21.36 29.46 15.88
C ASN A 316 -19.98 29.63 16.52
N ILE A 317 -19.12 30.42 15.87
CA ILE A 317 -17.81 30.77 16.43
C ILE A 317 -18.03 31.78 17.59
N VAL A 318 -17.66 31.35 18.80
CA VAL A 318 -17.67 32.19 20.00
C VAL A 318 -16.42 33.06 20.04
N THR A 319 -15.26 32.45 19.81
CA THR A 319 -13.99 33.16 19.71
C THR A 319 -12.99 32.37 18.82
N GLY A 320 -11.97 33.09 18.31
CA GLY A 320 -10.85 32.50 17.57
C GLY A 320 -9.57 33.25 17.89
N ILE A 321 -8.53 32.52 18.33
CA ILE A 321 -7.23 33.08 18.74
C ILE A 321 -6.13 32.42 17.89
N ILE A 322 -5.19 33.25 17.43
CA ILE A 322 -4.00 32.82 16.69
C ILE A 322 -2.78 33.34 17.42
N LEU A 323 -1.90 32.42 17.89
CA LEU A 323 -0.67 32.78 18.56
C LEU A 323 0.52 32.08 17.93
N PRO A 324 1.74 32.66 17.99
CA PRO A 324 2.94 31.91 17.61
C PRO A 324 3.11 30.66 18.47
N THR A 325 3.41 29.49 17.87
CA THR A 325 3.59 28.22 18.60
C THR A 325 4.74 28.31 19.61
N GLY A 326 5.83 29.00 19.26
CA GLY A 326 6.96 29.21 20.19
C GLY A 326 7.80 27.95 20.37
N ALA A 327 8.28 27.73 21.61
CA ALA A 327 9.30 26.70 21.91
C ALA A 327 8.76 25.25 22.02
N GLY A 328 7.42 25.03 21.88
CA GLY A 328 6.85 23.67 21.95
C GLY A 328 5.35 23.64 21.73
N ALA A 329 4.89 22.63 21.04
CA ALA A 329 3.49 22.46 20.63
C ALA A 329 2.51 22.46 21.83
N ALA A 330 2.81 21.71 22.89
CA ALA A 330 1.95 21.61 24.07
C ALA A 330 1.86 22.95 24.81
N ILE A 331 2.98 23.66 24.99
CA ILE A 331 3.02 24.97 25.67
C ILE A 331 2.29 26.03 24.85
N GLY A 332 2.47 26.00 23.52
CA GLY A 332 1.76 26.89 22.60
C GLY A 332 0.26 26.68 22.62
N ALA A 333 -0.18 25.44 22.64
CA ALA A 333 -1.58 25.05 22.70
C ALA A 333 -2.25 25.47 24.01
N GLU A 334 -1.62 25.22 25.15
CA GLU A 334 -2.15 25.60 26.44
C GLU A 334 -2.33 27.15 26.55
N ARG A 335 -1.28 27.88 26.16
CA ARG A 335 -1.34 29.35 26.16
C ARG A 335 -2.44 29.91 25.24
N ALA A 336 -2.59 29.32 24.04
CA ALA A 336 -3.60 29.75 23.09
C ALA A 336 -5.04 29.43 23.59
N LEU A 337 -5.21 28.26 24.23
CA LEU A 337 -6.46 27.85 24.82
C LEU A 337 -6.85 28.75 26.01
N GLU A 338 -5.92 29.08 26.92
CA GLU A 338 -6.16 29.98 28.03
C GLU A 338 -6.62 31.39 27.57
N GLU A 339 -5.98 31.93 26.52
CA GLU A 339 -6.35 33.20 25.94
C GLU A 339 -7.74 33.14 25.27
N ALA A 340 -8.06 32.02 24.55
CA ALA A 340 -9.37 31.82 23.96
C ALA A 340 -10.49 31.71 25.02
N LEU A 341 -10.26 30.97 26.10
CA LEU A 341 -11.20 30.86 27.21
C LEU A 341 -11.44 32.21 27.87
N LYS A 342 -10.40 32.97 28.12
CA LYS A 342 -10.48 34.31 28.69
C LYS A 342 -11.26 35.28 27.79
N ASP A 343 -10.99 35.28 26.49
CA ASP A 343 -11.68 36.11 25.50
C ASP A 343 -13.18 35.75 25.42
N ALA A 344 -13.51 34.45 25.49
CA ALA A 344 -14.89 33.96 25.51
C ALA A 344 -15.60 34.14 26.87
N GLY A 345 -14.88 34.47 27.94
CA GLY A 345 -15.41 34.51 29.31
C GLY A 345 -15.82 33.14 29.87
N LEU A 346 -15.16 32.09 29.41
CA LEU A 346 -15.42 30.71 29.76
C LEU A 346 -14.30 30.13 30.66
N GLN A 347 -14.65 29.03 31.37
CA GLN A 347 -13.68 28.21 32.08
C GLN A 347 -13.44 26.92 31.32
N ARG A 348 -12.37 26.22 31.66
CA ARG A 348 -12.01 24.94 30.97
C ARG A 348 -13.12 23.88 31.12
N GLU A 349 -13.78 23.85 32.25
CA GLU A 349 -14.88 22.94 32.59
C GLU A 349 -16.15 23.23 31.77
N ASP A 350 -16.21 24.35 31.06
CA ASP A 350 -17.30 24.70 30.17
C ASP A 350 -17.17 24.06 28.78
N ILE A 351 -15.97 23.52 28.46
CA ILE A 351 -15.71 22.87 27.19
C ILE A 351 -16.11 21.38 27.30
N ASP A 352 -17.10 20.99 26.53
CA ASP A 352 -17.65 19.62 26.51
C ASP A 352 -16.77 18.62 25.76
N ALA A 353 -16.09 19.07 24.70
CA ALA A 353 -15.11 18.27 23.97
C ALA A 353 -14.05 19.14 23.26
N MET A 354 -12.86 18.62 23.15
CA MET A 354 -11.72 19.27 22.53
C MET A 354 -11.06 18.40 21.47
N VAL A 355 -10.91 18.93 20.26
CA VAL A 355 -10.23 18.28 19.14
C VAL A 355 -8.90 18.96 18.88
N THR A 356 -7.84 18.18 18.72
CA THR A 356 -6.51 18.66 18.38
C THR A 356 -6.12 18.26 16.97
N THR A 357 -5.46 19.17 16.24
CA THR A 357 -4.95 18.94 14.88
C THR A 357 -3.60 19.63 14.68
N GLY A 358 -3.06 19.56 13.47
CA GLY A 358 -1.76 20.12 13.11
C GLY A 358 -0.59 19.21 13.43
N TYR A 359 0.61 19.69 13.16
CA TYR A 359 1.85 18.93 13.32
C TYR A 359 2.11 18.56 14.79
N GLY A 360 1.71 19.42 15.71
CA GLY A 360 1.90 19.21 17.16
C GLY A 360 0.76 18.46 17.86
N ARG A 361 -0.29 18.00 17.16
CA ARG A 361 -1.50 17.41 17.74
C ARG A 361 -1.28 16.29 18.75
N THR A 362 -0.26 15.43 18.51
CA THR A 362 0.05 14.28 19.38
C THR A 362 0.76 14.67 20.67
N ALA A 363 1.31 15.88 20.75
CA ALA A 363 1.96 16.39 21.96
C ALA A 363 0.96 17.04 22.94
N ILE A 364 -0.30 17.23 22.54
CA ILE A 364 -1.36 17.84 23.36
C ILE A 364 -2.14 16.71 24.03
N SER A 365 -1.89 16.48 25.33
CA SER A 365 -2.45 15.34 26.08
C SER A 365 -3.93 15.49 26.44
N ASP A 366 -4.44 16.73 26.48
CA ASP A 366 -5.75 17.04 27.03
C ASP A 366 -6.86 17.07 25.97
N GLY A 367 -6.55 16.77 24.71
CA GLY A 367 -7.53 16.65 23.64
C GLY A 367 -8.30 15.33 23.73
N ASP A 368 -9.63 15.40 23.64
CA ASP A 368 -10.49 14.21 23.58
C ASP A 368 -10.25 13.38 22.31
N LYS A 369 -9.86 14.07 21.23
CA LYS A 369 -9.55 13.43 19.95
C LYS A 369 -8.49 14.21 19.19
N SER A 370 -7.52 13.46 18.64
CA SER A 370 -6.53 13.99 17.70
C SER A 370 -6.94 13.59 16.28
N ILE A 371 -7.09 14.59 15.40
CA ILE A 371 -7.53 14.40 14.00
C ILE A 371 -6.48 15.04 13.09
N THR A 372 -6.28 14.47 11.90
CA THR A 372 -5.33 15.02 10.93
C THR A 372 -5.77 16.39 10.43
N GLU A 373 -4.81 17.26 10.16
CA GLU A 373 -5.08 18.58 9.60
C GLU A 373 -5.80 18.53 8.24
N ILE A 374 -5.50 17.48 7.44
CA ILE A 374 -6.15 17.24 6.16
C ILE A 374 -7.67 17.09 6.36
N THR A 375 -8.09 16.30 7.32
CA THR A 375 -9.50 16.09 7.65
C THR A 375 -10.15 17.35 8.20
N CYS A 376 -9.48 18.05 9.12
CA CYS A 376 -10.00 19.28 9.73
C CYS A 376 -10.16 20.41 8.72
N HIS A 377 -9.14 20.68 7.88
CA HIS A 377 -9.20 21.72 6.85
C HIS A 377 -10.28 21.45 5.81
N ALA A 378 -10.41 20.17 5.42
CA ALA A 378 -11.47 19.77 4.51
C ALA A 378 -12.86 20.02 5.07
N ARG A 379 -13.10 19.61 6.31
CA ARG A 379 -14.38 19.78 6.96
C ARG A 379 -14.71 21.26 7.17
N GLY A 380 -13.73 22.05 7.59
CA GLY A 380 -13.87 23.49 7.71
C GLY A 380 -14.19 24.18 6.37
N ALA A 381 -13.47 23.82 5.30
CA ALA A 381 -13.73 24.37 3.98
C ALA A 381 -15.12 24.00 3.45
N HIS A 382 -15.56 22.74 3.66
CA HIS A 382 -16.90 22.28 3.27
C HIS A 382 -18.00 22.96 4.11
N PHE A 383 -17.76 23.16 5.40
CA PHE A 383 -18.69 23.89 6.29
C PHE A 383 -18.92 25.34 5.80
N LEU A 384 -17.84 26.00 5.38
CA LEU A 384 -17.92 27.36 4.84
C LEU A 384 -18.55 27.41 3.43
N ASN A 385 -18.31 26.40 2.61
CA ASN A 385 -18.86 26.27 1.26
C ASN A 385 -19.11 24.81 0.91
N PRO A 386 -20.37 24.30 0.98
CA PRO A 386 -20.73 22.91 0.69
C PRO A 386 -20.43 22.44 -0.74
N GLU A 387 -20.16 23.36 -1.67
CA GLU A 387 -19.81 23.01 -3.05
C GLU A 387 -18.31 22.69 -3.25
N VAL A 388 -17.47 22.93 -2.22
CA VAL A 388 -16.04 22.63 -2.28
C VAL A 388 -15.82 21.12 -2.50
N ARG A 389 -14.95 20.79 -3.46
CA ARG A 389 -14.55 19.40 -3.78
C ARG A 389 -13.04 19.20 -3.71
N THR A 390 -12.29 20.27 -3.74
CA THR A 390 -10.81 20.22 -3.65
C THR A 390 -10.35 21.37 -2.76
N VAL A 391 -9.49 21.05 -1.80
CA VAL A 391 -8.84 22.02 -0.93
C VAL A 391 -7.34 21.99 -1.24
N ILE A 392 -6.77 23.17 -1.45
CA ILE A 392 -5.32 23.37 -1.55
C ILE A 392 -4.93 24.16 -0.31
N ASP A 393 -4.23 23.49 0.58
CA ASP A 393 -3.71 24.07 1.81
C ASP A 393 -2.22 24.43 1.61
N ILE A 394 -1.87 25.69 1.92
CA ILE A 394 -0.50 26.21 1.77
C ILE A 394 -0.04 26.64 3.15
N GLY A 395 0.67 25.74 3.83
CA GLY A 395 1.22 26.00 5.17
C GLY A 395 2.61 26.66 5.14
N GLY A 396 3.15 26.93 6.31
CA GLY A 396 4.46 27.57 6.47
C GLY A 396 5.65 26.68 6.05
N GLN A 397 5.50 25.37 6.08
CA GLN A 397 6.57 24.39 5.76
C GLN A 397 6.22 23.47 4.60
N ASP A 398 4.94 23.22 4.33
CA ASP A 398 4.51 22.34 3.25
C ASP A 398 3.23 22.87 2.58
N SER A 399 2.89 22.26 1.45
CA SER A 399 1.65 22.52 0.73
C SER A 399 0.94 21.21 0.43
N LYS A 400 -0.36 21.13 0.70
CA LYS A 400 -1.18 19.92 0.54
C LYS A 400 -2.35 20.21 -0.39
N ALA A 401 -2.60 19.31 -1.32
CA ALA A 401 -3.80 19.35 -2.14
C ALA A 401 -4.60 18.07 -1.92
N VAL A 402 -5.85 18.22 -1.51
CA VAL A 402 -6.74 17.11 -1.21
C VAL A 402 -8.02 17.23 -2.03
N SER A 403 -8.33 16.19 -2.79
CA SER A 403 -9.57 16.08 -3.54
C SER A 403 -10.54 15.15 -2.82
N TYR A 404 -11.71 15.66 -2.46
CA TYR A 404 -12.75 14.95 -1.70
C TYR A 404 -13.82 14.30 -2.59
N THR A 405 -13.48 13.80 -3.74
CA THR A 405 -14.43 13.21 -4.70
C THR A 405 -15.15 11.97 -4.20
N HIS A 406 -14.74 11.39 -3.06
CA HIS A 406 -15.33 10.17 -2.49
C HIS A 406 -15.57 10.22 -0.98
N LEU A 407 -15.25 11.32 -0.31
CA LEU A 407 -15.74 11.59 1.04
C LEU A 407 -17.17 12.14 0.89
N THR A 408 -18.16 11.26 0.87
CA THR A 408 -19.52 11.67 1.22
C THR A 408 -19.49 12.04 2.69
N LEU A 409 -19.35 13.33 2.97
CA LEU A 409 -19.74 13.83 4.29
C LEU A 409 -21.22 13.53 4.44
N PRO A 410 -21.67 12.91 5.54
CA PRO A 410 -23.09 12.71 5.76
C PRO A 410 -23.76 14.05 5.71
N THR A 411 -24.68 14.20 4.80
CA THR A 411 -25.66 15.30 4.85
C THR A 411 -26.70 14.89 5.86
N THR A 412 -26.68 15.51 7.04
CA THR A 412 -27.86 15.51 7.94
C THR A 412 -28.97 16.30 7.35
#